data_def22e4c4d2447c9e451a24fd340fc4e
#
_entry.id   def22e4c4d2447c9e451a24fd340fc4e
#
_cell.length_a   1.000
_cell.length_b   1.000
_cell.length_c   1.000
_cell.angle_alpha   90.00
_cell.angle_beta   90.00
_cell.angle_gamma   90.00
#
_symmetry.space_group_name_H-M   'P 1'
#
loop_
_entity.id
_entity.type
_entity.pdbx_description
1 polymer ?
#
loop_
_entity_poly.entity_id
_entity_poly.type
_entity_poly.pdbx_seq_one_letter_code
_entity_poly.pdbx_strand_id
1 'polypeptide(L)'
;MNFLQTVQSETNAASKASKEAERALVISRTIKRIQRKAKAGQKFVYIAEHFDGQVEKADIARKYFKKEGFRIKEMNLGFRICW
;
A
#
# COMPACT_ATOMS: atom_id res chain seq x y z
N MET A 1 16.40 12.37 -31.29
CA MET A 1 15.15 12.20 -30.50
C MET A 1 14.18 13.29 -30.91
N ASN A 2 12.95 12.96 -31.27
CA ASN A 2 11.95 13.96 -31.65
C ASN A 2 11.19 14.47 -30.42
N PHE A 3 10.44 15.56 -30.61
CA PHE A 3 9.68 16.19 -29.51
C PHE A 3 8.69 15.24 -28.87
N LEU A 4 7.99 14.42 -29.65
CA LEU A 4 7.01 13.46 -29.16
C LEU A 4 7.66 12.43 -28.22
N GLN A 5 8.81 11.89 -28.56
CA GLN A 5 9.52 10.95 -27.72
C GLN A 5 9.94 11.56 -26.39
N THR A 6 10.38 12.83 -26.44
CA THR A 6 10.74 13.56 -25.21
C THR A 6 9.53 13.71 -24.28
N VAL A 7 8.38 14.11 -24.81
CA VAL A 7 7.15 14.27 -24.03
C VAL A 7 6.68 12.93 -23.45
N GLN A 8 6.71 11.86 -24.22
CA GLN A 8 6.33 10.53 -23.76
C GLN A 8 7.25 10.05 -22.64
N SER A 9 8.55 10.27 -22.76
CA SER A 9 9.53 9.91 -21.74
C SER A 9 9.28 10.67 -20.44
N GLU A 10 9.03 11.98 -20.49
CA GLU A 10 8.73 12.80 -19.33
C GLU A 10 7.43 12.35 -18.66
N THR A 11 6.39 12.05 -19.45
CA THR A 11 5.10 11.59 -18.92
C THR A 11 5.25 10.26 -18.21
N ASN A 12 6.01 9.31 -18.79
CA ASN A 12 6.24 8.01 -18.18
C ASN A 12 7.03 8.12 -16.87
N ALA A 13 8.04 8.98 -16.82
CA ALA A 13 8.83 9.21 -15.62
C ALA A 13 7.98 9.84 -14.51
N ALA A 14 7.16 10.84 -14.82
CA ALA A 14 6.27 11.47 -13.87
C ALA A 14 5.21 10.50 -13.34
N SER A 15 4.62 9.68 -14.20
CA SER A 15 3.65 8.66 -13.80
C SER A 15 4.26 7.62 -12.87
N LYS A 16 5.47 7.16 -13.14
CA LYS A 16 6.19 6.21 -12.29
C LYS A 16 6.50 6.81 -10.93
N ALA A 17 6.99 8.05 -10.88
CA ALA A 17 7.29 8.73 -9.63
C ALA A 17 6.03 8.92 -8.78
N SER A 18 4.90 9.25 -9.40
CA SER A 18 3.60 9.38 -8.71
C SER A 18 3.15 8.05 -8.09
N LYS A 19 3.27 6.95 -8.80
CA LYS A 19 2.93 5.62 -8.29
C LYS A 19 3.83 5.20 -7.13
N GLU A 20 5.11 5.49 -7.19
CA GLU A 20 6.05 5.19 -6.12
C GLU A 20 5.74 6.01 -4.86
N ALA A 21 5.38 7.28 -5.01
CA ALA A 21 4.99 8.14 -3.91
C ALA A 21 3.69 7.65 -3.26
N GLU A 22 2.70 7.25 -4.04
CA GLU A 22 1.45 6.69 -3.55
C GLU A 22 1.68 5.40 -2.77
N ARG A 23 2.51 4.51 -3.29
CA ARG A 23 2.88 3.26 -2.62
C ARG A 23 3.55 3.51 -1.28
N ALA A 24 4.51 4.42 -1.24
CA ALA A 24 5.22 4.79 -0.01
C ALA A 24 4.26 5.36 1.04
N LEU A 25 3.30 6.18 0.61
CA LEU A 25 2.30 6.76 1.51
C LEU A 25 1.38 5.69 2.12
N VAL A 26 0.90 4.75 1.32
CA VAL A 26 0.06 3.63 1.79
C VAL A 26 0.82 2.79 2.81
N ILE A 27 2.05 2.44 2.54
CA ILE A 27 2.90 1.65 3.43
C ILE A 27 3.13 2.40 4.75
N SER A 28 3.47 3.68 4.68
CA SER A 28 3.72 4.52 5.87
C SER A 28 2.47 4.61 6.75
N ARG A 29 1.30 4.83 6.17
CA ARG A 29 0.03 4.90 6.90
C ARG A 29 -0.31 3.56 7.57
N THR A 30 -0.06 2.46 6.88
CA THR A 30 -0.31 1.12 7.41
C THR A 30 0.64 0.81 8.57
N ILE A 31 1.91 1.18 8.46
CA ILE A 31 2.88 1.02 9.54
C ILE A 31 2.42 1.77 10.80
N LYS A 32 1.94 2.99 10.65
CA LYS A 32 1.41 3.77 11.80
C LYS A 32 0.24 3.05 12.46
N ARG A 33 -0.67 2.46 11.70
CA ARG A 33 -1.77 1.67 12.23
C ARG A 33 -1.28 0.44 13.00
N ILE A 34 -0.31 -0.28 12.43
CA ILE A 34 0.31 -1.45 13.08
C ILE A 34 0.93 -1.05 14.42
N GLN A 35 1.71 0.01 14.44
CA GLN A 35 2.35 0.49 15.66
C GLN A 35 1.32 0.88 16.73
N ARG A 36 0.25 1.55 16.34
CA ARG A 36 -0.82 1.94 17.27
C ARG A 36 -1.51 0.71 17.87
N LYS A 37 -1.81 -0.31 17.07
CA LYS A 37 -2.43 -1.54 17.53
C LYS A 37 -1.49 -2.35 18.40
N ALA A 38 -0.21 -2.42 18.06
CA ALA A 38 0.80 -3.10 18.87
C ALA A 38 0.94 -2.46 20.25
N LYS A 39 0.94 -1.14 20.33
CA LYS A 39 0.98 -0.41 21.60
C LYS A 39 -0.26 -0.67 22.45
N ALA A 40 -1.40 -0.94 21.82
CA ALA A 40 -2.65 -1.29 22.52
C ALA A 40 -2.70 -2.78 22.92
N GLY A 41 -1.64 -3.55 22.66
CA GLY A 41 -1.56 -4.97 23.00
C GLY A 41 -2.24 -5.90 21.99
N GLN A 42 -2.64 -5.38 20.85
CA GLN A 42 -3.25 -6.19 19.80
C GLN A 42 -2.20 -6.78 18.87
N LYS A 43 -2.52 -7.90 18.25
CA LYS A 43 -1.60 -8.65 17.39
C LYS A 43 -2.02 -8.65 15.93
N PHE A 44 -2.95 -7.80 15.55
CA PHE A 44 -3.43 -7.67 14.18
C PHE A 44 -4.00 -6.30 13.94
N VAL A 45 -4.09 -5.93 12.66
CA VAL A 45 -4.81 -4.75 12.19
C VAL A 45 -5.69 -5.16 11.00
N TYR A 46 -6.92 -4.66 10.97
CA TYR A 46 -7.84 -4.89 9.86
C TYR A 46 -7.67 -3.79 8.82
N ILE A 47 -7.53 -4.18 7.55
CA ILE A 47 -7.48 -3.28 6.41
C ILE A 47 -8.68 -3.56 5.53
N ALA A 48 -9.54 -2.55 5.36
CA ALA A 48 -10.72 -2.67 4.52
C ALA A 48 -10.33 -2.80 3.04
N GLU A 49 -11.16 -3.53 2.28
CA GLU A 49 -10.96 -3.71 0.84
C GLU A 49 -10.80 -2.38 0.10
N HIS A 50 -11.48 -1.34 0.58
CA HIS A 50 -11.41 0.02 0.01
C HIS A 50 -10.54 0.93 0.88
N PHE A 51 -9.32 0.51 1.19
CA PHE A 51 -8.38 1.32 1.96
C PHE A 51 -8.20 2.70 1.31
N ASP A 52 -8.47 3.77 2.06
CA ASP A 52 -8.51 5.14 1.53
C ASP A 52 -9.42 5.29 0.29
N GLY A 53 -10.49 4.48 0.22
CA GLY A 53 -11.44 4.52 -0.88
C GLY A 53 -10.98 3.86 -2.18
N GLN A 54 -9.84 3.17 -2.18
CA GLN A 54 -9.28 2.53 -3.38
C GLN A 54 -8.82 1.10 -3.12
N VAL A 55 -9.34 0.16 -3.90
CA VAL A 55 -8.97 -1.25 -3.83
C VAL A 55 -7.47 -1.46 -4.09
N GLU A 56 -6.90 -0.68 -5.01
CA GLU A 56 -5.48 -0.76 -5.36
C GLU A 56 -4.57 -0.47 -4.18
N LYS A 57 -4.94 0.47 -3.31
CA LYS A 57 -4.17 0.80 -2.11
C LYS A 57 -4.17 -0.34 -1.10
N ALA A 58 -5.31 -0.99 -0.92
CA ALA A 58 -5.39 -2.18 -0.07
C ALA A 58 -4.50 -3.31 -0.59
N ASP A 59 -4.47 -3.52 -1.90
CA ASP A 59 -3.64 -4.54 -2.53
C ASP A 59 -2.14 -4.25 -2.36
N ILE A 60 -1.73 -2.99 -2.45
CA ILE A 60 -0.34 -2.57 -2.17
C ILE A 60 0.06 -2.97 -0.75
N ALA A 61 -0.77 -2.69 0.24
CA ALA A 61 -0.50 -3.04 1.63
C ALA A 61 -0.41 -4.56 1.80
N ARG A 62 -1.33 -5.33 1.23
CA ARG A 62 -1.34 -6.79 1.29
C ARG A 62 -0.04 -7.38 0.78
N LYS A 63 0.38 -6.99 -0.41
CA LYS A 63 1.59 -7.53 -1.04
C LYS A 63 2.85 -7.15 -0.28
N TYR A 64 2.95 -5.90 0.16
CA TYR A 64 4.12 -5.43 0.89
C TYR A 64 4.30 -6.18 2.21
N PHE A 65 3.27 -6.24 3.05
CA PHE A 65 3.39 -6.85 4.37
C PHE A 65 3.52 -8.37 4.31
N LYS A 66 2.93 -9.02 3.32
CA LYS A 66 3.16 -10.45 3.08
C LYS A 66 4.63 -10.71 2.76
N LYS A 67 5.25 -9.89 1.93
CA LYS A 67 6.66 -10.01 1.57
C LYS A 67 7.57 -9.77 2.78
N GLU A 68 7.17 -8.87 3.70
CA GLU A 68 7.93 -8.56 4.90
C GLU A 68 7.78 -9.62 6.01
N GLY A 69 7.02 -10.67 5.80
CA GLY A 69 6.88 -11.77 6.75
C GLY A 69 5.65 -11.71 7.64
N PHE A 70 4.78 -10.72 7.47
CA PHE A 70 3.51 -10.66 8.19
C PHE A 70 2.55 -11.71 7.65
N ARG A 71 1.69 -12.23 8.51
CA ARG A 71 0.63 -13.13 8.08
C ARG A 71 -0.57 -12.32 7.60
N ILE A 72 -1.09 -12.69 6.44
CA ILE A 72 -2.26 -12.03 5.84
C ILE A 72 -3.44 -12.99 5.90
N LYS A 73 -4.50 -12.60 6.61
CA LYS A 73 -5.73 -13.38 6.68
C LYS A 73 -6.82 -12.69 5.89
N GLU A 74 -7.28 -13.34 4.81
CA GLU A 74 -8.33 -12.81 3.98
C GLU A 74 -9.68 -12.85 4.71
N MET A 75 -10.46 -11.76 4.59
CA MET A 75 -11.77 -11.56 5.18
C MET A 75 -12.76 -11.17 4.09
N ASN A 76 -14.06 -11.13 4.40
CA ASN A 76 -15.09 -10.79 3.41
C ASN A 76 -14.93 -9.42 2.77
N LEU A 77 -14.59 -8.41 3.56
CA LEU A 77 -14.52 -7.01 3.09
C LEU A 77 -13.14 -6.41 3.32
N GLY A 78 -12.11 -7.26 3.32
CA GLY A 78 -10.76 -6.79 3.54
C GLY A 78 -9.85 -7.92 3.98
N PHE A 79 -8.84 -7.58 4.78
CA PHE A 79 -7.89 -8.57 5.30
C PHE A 79 -7.30 -8.09 6.62
N ARG A 80 -6.74 -9.04 7.38
CA ARG A 80 -5.98 -8.74 8.59
C ARG A 80 -4.49 -8.91 8.32
N ILE A 81 -3.71 -7.96 8.80
CA ILE A 81 -2.26 -8.08 8.88
C ILE A 81 -1.95 -8.51 10.32
N CYS A 82 -1.37 -9.69 10.48
CA CYS A 82 -1.12 -10.30 11.79
C CYS A 82 0.37 -10.42 12.08
N TRP A 83 0.73 -10.28 13.35
CA TRP A 83 2.12 -10.43 13.79
C TRP A 83 2.26 -11.21 15.10
#